data_be12018e5a15d995d56fda7c0c5707c4
#
_entry.id   be12018e5a15d995d56fda7c0c5707c4
#
_cell.length_a   1.000
_cell.length_b   1.000
_cell.length_c   1.000
_cell.angle_alpha   90.00
_cell.angle_beta   90.00
_cell.angle_gamma   90.00
#
_symmetry.space_group_name_H-M   'P 1'
#
loop_
_entity.id
_entity.type
_entity.pdbx_description
1 polymer ?
#
loop_
_entity_poly.entity_id
_entity_poly.type
_entity_poly.pdbx_seq_one_letter_code
_entity_poly.pdbx_strand_id
1 'polypeptide(L)'
;DCLLSRGLGDVYKRQVQPIRNSFEAVGPRPLEVAATLGASPWDRFFTIAVPLAAPGFLTSAVLGFAHTVGEFGVILMIGGNIPGETKVLSVAIYDFVETLRWREAHILSAGMLVFSFLVILSVSLIARRTGRRAY
;
A
#
# COMPACT_ATOMS: atom_id res chain seq x y z
N ASP A 1 -26.20 -4.42 0.75
CA ASP A 1 -25.35 -4.59 -0.44
C ASP A 1 -24.55 -3.34 -0.84
N CYS A 2 -25.04 -2.13 -0.54
CA CYS A 2 -24.36 -0.88 -0.97
C CYS A 2 -23.08 -0.57 -0.19
N LEU A 3 -22.96 -0.97 1.06
CA LEU A 3 -21.78 -0.68 1.91
C LEU A 3 -20.59 -1.60 1.59
N LEU A 4 -20.87 -2.87 1.29
CA LEU A 4 -19.82 -3.83 0.88
C LEU A 4 -19.24 -3.47 -0.51
N SER A 5 -20.08 -3.03 -1.44
CA SER A 5 -19.64 -2.61 -2.77
C SER A 5 -18.81 -1.31 -2.74
N ARG A 6 -19.08 -0.39 -1.80
CA ARG A 6 -18.27 0.82 -1.60
C ARG A 6 -16.89 0.49 -1.01
N GLY A 7 -16.81 -0.38 0.00
CA GLY A 7 -15.53 -0.77 0.60
C GLY A 7 -14.62 -1.49 -0.40
N LEU A 8 -15.15 -2.46 -1.15
CA LEU A 8 -14.41 -3.16 -2.21
C LEU A 8 -14.02 -2.21 -3.36
N GLY A 9 -14.90 -1.25 -3.72
CA GLY A 9 -14.61 -0.25 -4.74
C GLY A 9 -13.47 0.70 -4.34
N ASP A 10 -13.37 1.05 -3.08
CA ASP A 10 -12.31 1.94 -2.58
C ASP A 10 -10.95 1.23 -2.51
N VAL A 11 -10.90 -0.01 -2.05
CA VAL A 11 -9.67 -0.84 -2.07
C VAL A 11 -9.20 -1.03 -3.51
N TYR A 12 -10.09 -1.37 -4.40
CA TYR A 12 -9.79 -1.53 -5.83
C TYR A 12 -9.21 -0.24 -6.43
N LYS A 13 -9.84 0.89 -6.22
CA LYS A 13 -9.37 2.19 -6.72
C LYS A 13 -8.00 2.56 -6.19
N ARG A 14 -7.76 2.36 -4.90
CA ARG A 14 -6.50 2.79 -4.24
C ARG A 14 -5.31 1.89 -4.54
N GLN A 15 -5.54 0.60 -4.77
CA GLN A 15 -4.46 -0.35 -5.03
C GLN A 15 -4.26 -0.63 -6.52
N VAL A 16 -5.31 -0.87 -7.26
CA VAL A 16 -5.22 -1.25 -8.68
C VAL A 16 -4.99 -0.05 -9.59
N GLN A 17 -5.58 1.10 -9.27
CA GLN A 17 -5.47 2.29 -10.11
C GLN A 17 -4.04 2.83 -10.23
N PRO A 18 -3.23 2.96 -9.17
CA PRO A 18 -1.83 3.37 -9.31
C PRO A 18 -0.99 2.38 -10.13
N ILE A 19 -1.26 1.08 -9.99
CA ILE A 19 -0.59 0.05 -10.78
C ILE A 19 -0.96 0.20 -12.25
N ARG A 20 -2.24 0.30 -12.55
CA ARG A 20 -2.74 0.51 -13.92
C ARG A 20 -2.14 1.76 -14.55
N ASN A 21 -2.20 2.90 -13.86
CA ASN A 21 -1.65 4.16 -14.36
C ASN A 21 -0.14 4.05 -14.65
N SER A 22 0.59 3.27 -13.87
CA SER A 22 2.02 3.05 -14.13
C SER A 22 2.28 2.19 -15.36
N PHE A 23 1.47 1.18 -15.62
CA PHE A 23 1.55 0.43 -16.88
C PHE A 23 1.15 1.29 -18.08
N GLU A 24 0.14 2.12 -17.95
CA GLU A 24 -0.27 3.06 -19.00
C GLU A 24 0.84 4.09 -19.29
N ALA A 25 1.55 4.54 -18.25
CA ALA A 25 2.67 5.48 -18.40
C ALA A 25 3.89 4.87 -19.10
N VAL A 26 4.11 3.57 -19.05
CA VAL A 26 5.16 2.87 -19.82
C VAL A 26 4.94 3.04 -21.31
N GLY A 27 3.68 3.07 -21.75
CA GLY A 27 3.30 3.21 -23.16
C GLY A 27 3.71 2.03 -24.04
N PRO A 28 3.34 2.05 -25.32
CA PRO A 28 3.62 0.93 -26.22
C PRO A 28 5.05 0.92 -26.76
N ARG A 29 5.72 2.07 -26.86
CA ARG A 29 7.02 2.23 -27.54
C ARG A 29 8.12 1.26 -27.06
N PRO A 30 8.42 1.12 -25.74
CA PRO A 30 9.45 0.20 -25.29
C PRO A 30 9.13 -1.27 -25.62
N LEU A 31 7.84 -1.62 -25.59
CA LEU A 31 7.38 -2.98 -25.89
C LEU A 31 7.44 -3.29 -27.40
N GLU A 32 7.16 -2.30 -28.24
CA GLU A 32 7.28 -2.42 -29.70
C GLU A 32 8.75 -2.56 -30.13
N VAL A 33 9.65 -1.75 -29.57
CA VAL A 33 11.09 -1.87 -29.83
C VAL A 33 11.61 -3.24 -29.45
N ALA A 34 11.24 -3.76 -28.29
CA ALA A 34 11.63 -5.11 -27.89
C ALA A 34 11.02 -6.20 -28.79
N ALA A 35 9.82 -5.96 -29.34
CA ALA A 35 9.22 -6.86 -30.31
C ALA A 35 10.01 -6.94 -31.61
N THR A 36 10.49 -5.80 -32.11
CA THR A 36 11.33 -5.77 -33.32
C THR A 36 12.68 -6.48 -33.13
N LEU A 37 13.17 -6.56 -31.90
CA LEU A 37 14.37 -7.31 -31.50
C LEU A 37 14.11 -8.80 -31.27
N GLY A 38 12.88 -9.29 -31.51
CA GLY A 38 12.55 -10.71 -31.40
C GLY A 38 12.22 -11.18 -29.98
N ALA A 39 12.06 -10.28 -29.01
CA ALA A 39 11.70 -10.65 -27.65
C ALA A 39 10.29 -11.25 -27.59
N SER A 40 10.12 -12.35 -26.84
CA SER A 40 8.83 -12.98 -26.64
C SER A 40 7.88 -12.08 -25.83
N PRO A 41 6.53 -12.27 -25.92
CA PRO A 41 5.58 -11.48 -25.11
C PRO A 41 5.85 -11.55 -23.61
N TRP A 42 6.25 -12.71 -23.09
CA TRP A 42 6.58 -12.91 -21.69
C TRP A 42 7.87 -12.19 -21.29
N ASP A 43 8.91 -12.24 -22.14
CA ASP A 43 10.15 -11.51 -21.89
C ASP A 43 9.90 -9.99 -21.83
N ARG A 44 9.12 -9.47 -22.77
CA ARG A 44 8.72 -8.05 -22.79
C ARG A 44 7.99 -7.64 -21.53
N PHE A 45 7.07 -8.49 -21.05
CA PHE A 45 6.31 -8.21 -19.85
C PHE A 45 7.19 -8.18 -18.60
N PHE A 46 7.98 -9.24 -18.35
CA PHE A 46 8.77 -9.33 -17.11
C PHE A 46 10.05 -8.49 -17.12
N THR A 47 10.67 -8.31 -18.27
CA THR A 47 11.96 -7.60 -18.37
C THR A 47 11.79 -6.11 -18.62
N ILE A 48 10.67 -5.66 -19.20
CA ILE A 48 10.47 -4.26 -19.58
C ILE A 48 9.25 -3.67 -18.85
N ALA A 49 8.06 -4.24 -19.03
CA ALA A 49 6.83 -3.63 -18.51
C ALA A 49 6.82 -3.58 -16.97
N VAL A 50 7.12 -4.69 -16.30
CA VAL A 50 7.09 -4.79 -14.83
C VAL A 50 8.14 -3.87 -14.18
N PRO A 51 9.42 -3.86 -14.60
CA PRO A 51 10.40 -2.95 -14.01
C PRO A 51 10.09 -1.47 -14.24
N LEU A 52 9.57 -1.09 -15.41
CA LEU A 52 9.19 0.28 -15.68
C LEU A 52 7.93 0.70 -14.90
N ALA A 53 7.00 -0.23 -14.66
CA ALA A 53 5.81 0.00 -13.83
C ALA A 53 6.07 -0.10 -12.31
N ALA A 54 7.28 -0.48 -11.89
CA ALA A 54 7.64 -0.65 -10.47
C ALA A 54 7.26 0.52 -9.55
N PRO A 55 7.36 1.80 -9.95
CA PRO A 55 6.91 2.92 -9.14
C PRO A 55 5.44 2.84 -8.73
N GLY A 56 4.57 2.31 -9.61
CA GLY A 56 3.15 2.13 -9.31
C GLY A 56 2.86 1.05 -8.30
N PHE A 57 3.58 -0.06 -8.35
CA PHE A 57 3.49 -1.09 -7.32
C PHE A 57 3.88 -0.54 -5.96
N LEU A 58 4.90 0.29 -5.92
CA LEU A 58 5.36 0.93 -4.71
C LEU A 58 4.34 1.90 -4.14
N THR A 59 3.78 2.77 -5.00
CA THR A 59 2.71 3.71 -4.61
C THR A 59 1.49 2.95 -4.09
N SER A 60 1.09 1.89 -4.78
CA SER A 60 -0.02 1.03 -4.36
C SER A 60 0.24 0.36 -3.00
N ALA A 61 1.46 -0.13 -2.78
CA ALA A 61 1.85 -0.74 -1.50
C ALA A 61 1.80 0.28 -0.35
N VAL A 62 2.30 1.50 -0.55
CA VAL A 62 2.24 2.58 0.46
C VAL A 62 0.81 2.97 0.76
N LEU A 63 -0.02 3.16 -0.27
CA LEU A 63 -1.43 3.52 -0.09
C LEU A 63 -2.22 2.41 0.60
N GLY A 64 -1.98 1.15 0.21
CA GLY A 64 -2.59 -0.02 0.86
C GLY A 64 -2.19 -0.13 2.32
N PHE A 65 -0.91 0.01 2.62
CA PHE A 65 -0.40 0.01 3.99
C PHE A 65 -1.01 1.14 4.83
N ALA A 66 -1.00 2.38 4.31
CA ALA A 66 -1.56 3.53 5.02
C ALA A 66 -3.06 3.34 5.30
N HIS A 67 -3.79 2.76 4.35
CA HIS A 67 -5.21 2.47 4.52
C HIS A 67 -5.44 1.39 5.60
N THR A 68 -4.68 0.30 5.54
CA THR A 68 -4.80 -0.81 6.51
C THR A 68 -4.45 -0.38 7.94
N VAL A 69 -3.40 0.44 8.10
CA VAL A 69 -2.99 0.97 9.41
C VAL A 69 -4.00 1.98 9.95
N GLY A 70 -4.62 2.77 9.05
CA GLY A 70 -5.64 3.77 9.41
C GLY A 70 -7.08 3.22 9.52
N GLU A 71 -7.30 1.93 9.22
CA GLU A 71 -8.63 1.32 9.27
C GLU A 71 -9.10 1.13 10.71
N PHE A 72 -9.81 2.12 11.21
CA PHE A 72 -10.33 2.14 12.58
C PHE A 72 -11.84 1.92 12.62
N GLY A 73 -12.57 2.67 11.80
CA GLY A 73 -14.03 2.76 11.91
C GLY A 73 -14.75 1.45 11.58
N VAL A 74 -14.31 0.76 10.53
CA VAL A 74 -14.94 -0.51 10.10
C VAL A 74 -14.71 -1.61 11.13
N ILE A 75 -13.50 -1.69 11.67
CA ILE A 75 -13.13 -2.71 12.68
C ILE A 75 -13.92 -2.48 13.98
N LEU A 76 -14.08 -1.23 14.39
CA LEU A 76 -14.89 -0.89 15.57
C LEU A 76 -16.37 -1.24 15.37
N MET A 77 -16.91 -1.04 14.17
CA MET A 77 -18.30 -1.35 13.84
C MET A 77 -18.60 -2.86 13.78
N ILE A 78 -17.62 -3.66 13.34
CA ILE A 78 -17.78 -5.13 13.23
C ILE A 78 -17.56 -5.83 14.57
N GLY A 79 -17.06 -5.12 15.60
CA GLY A 79 -16.82 -5.68 16.93
C GLY A 79 -15.51 -6.47 17.05
N GLY A 80 -14.54 -6.21 16.18
CA GLY A 80 -13.21 -6.82 16.19
C GLY A 80 -12.29 -6.30 17.30
N ASN A 81 -12.72 -6.39 18.58
CA ASN A 81 -11.95 -5.90 19.73
C ASN A 81 -11.65 -7.00 20.77
N ILE A 82 -11.37 -8.21 20.32
CA ILE A 82 -11.02 -9.32 21.20
C ILE A 82 -9.53 -9.24 21.51
N PRO A 83 -9.11 -9.02 22.78
CA PRO A 83 -7.71 -8.98 23.15
C PRO A 83 -6.99 -10.29 22.81
N GLY A 84 -5.88 -10.20 22.06
CA GLY A 84 -5.07 -11.35 21.67
C GLY A 84 -5.50 -12.07 20.39
N GLU A 85 -6.68 -11.76 19.82
CA GLU A 85 -7.16 -12.39 18.58
C GLU A 85 -7.40 -11.39 17.44
N THR A 86 -8.26 -10.40 17.67
CA THR A 86 -8.70 -9.48 16.60
C THR A 86 -8.45 -8.01 16.90
N LYS A 87 -7.86 -7.68 18.06
CA LYS A 87 -7.59 -6.31 18.47
C LYS A 87 -6.48 -5.69 17.64
N VAL A 88 -6.84 -4.70 16.82
CA VAL A 88 -5.87 -3.93 16.03
C VAL A 88 -5.32 -2.75 16.83
N LEU A 89 -4.16 -2.26 16.40
CA LEU A 89 -3.41 -1.24 17.11
C LEU A 89 -4.17 0.09 17.23
N SER A 90 -4.91 0.49 16.21
CA SER A 90 -5.75 1.69 16.21
C SER A 90 -6.88 1.63 17.25
N VAL A 91 -7.52 0.47 17.38
CA VAL A 91 -8.56 0.22 18.40
C VAL A 91 -7.94 0.18 19.80
N ALA A 92 -6.74 -0.38 19.96
CA ALA A 92 -6.03 -0.39 21.25
C ALA A 92 -5.70 1.03 21.75
N ILE A 93 -5.26 1.91 20.84
CA ILE A 93 -5.00 3.32 21.18
C ILE A 93 -6.31 3.99 21.64
N TYR A 94 -7.40 3.76 20.93
CA TYR A 94 -8.70 4.31 21.29
C TYR A 94 -9.16 3.86 22.68
N ASP A 95 -9.07 2.56 22.98
CA ASP A 95 -9.43 2.01 24.30
C ASP A 95 -8.59 2.62 25.45
N PHE A 96 -7.29 2.86 25.21
CA PHE A 96 -6.44 3.51 26.21
C PHE A 96 -6.85 4.98 26.43
N VAL A 97 -7.30 5.68 25.40
CA VAL A 97 -7.82 7.04 25.53
C VAL A 97 -9.14 7.04 26.30
N GLU A 98 -10.08 6.15 25.98
CA GLU A 98 -11.37 6.05 26.68
C GLU A 98 -11.22 5.65 28.15
N THR A 99 -10.24 4.80 28.46
CA THR A 99 -9.93 4.38 29.84
C THR A 99 -9.03 5.36 30.59
N LEU A 100 -8.77 6.55 30.02
CA LEU A 100 -7.92 7.62 30.56
C LEU A 100 -6.48 7.18 30.86
N ARG A 101 -6.00 6.14 30.20
CA ARG A 101 -4.62 5.64 30.30
C ARG A 101 -3.72 6.36 29.30
N TRP A 102 -3.55 7.65 29.52
CA TRP A 102 -2.86 8.56 28.60
C TRP A 102 -1.42 8.16 28.30
N ARG A 103 -0.71 7.61 29.29
CA ARG A 103 0.68 7.18 29.12
C ARG A 103 0.82 6.07 28.10
N GLU A 104 -0.02 5.05 28.19
CA GLU A 104 -0.03 3.92 27.29
C GLU A 104 -0.50 4.33 25.88
N ALA A 105 -1.51 5.17 25.81
CA ALA A 105 -1.98 5.74 24.55
C ALA A 105 -0.85 6.50 23.81
N HIS A 106 -0.11 7.35 24.52
CA HIS A 106 0.99 8.10 23.91
C HIS A 106 2.16 7.22 23.48
N ILE A 107 2.54 6.21 24.26
CA ILE A 107 3.63 5.29 23.91
C ILE A 107 3.25 4.50 22.65
N LEU A 108 2.01 3.99 22.61
CA LEU A 108 1.55 3.19 21.49
C LEU A 108 1.40 4.02 20.21
N SER A 109 0.86 5.24 20.32
CA SER A 109 0.74 6.19 19.20
C SER A 109 2.11 6.62 18.66
N ALA A 110 3.06 6.92 19.54
CA ALA A 110 4.42 7.27 19.15
C ALA A 110 5.12 6.09 18.44
N GLY A 111 4.97 4.88 18.97
CA GLY A 111 5.49 3.67 18.35
C GLY A 111 4.91 3.44 16.96
N MET A 112 3.60 3.65 16.79
CA MET A 112 2.92 3.52 15.50
C MET A 112 3.39 4.58 14.49
N LEU A 113 3.61 5.83 14.93
CA LEU A 113 4.16 6.90 14.10
C LEU A 113 5.57 6.57 13.60
N VAL A 114 6.46 6.14 14.51
CA VAL A 114 7.83 5.75 14.16
C VAL A 114 7.82 4.56 13.19
N PHE A 115 7.02 3.55 13.46
CA PHE A 115 6.88 2.38 12.59
C PHE A 115 6.40 2.77 11.18
N SER A 116 5.33 3.56 11.08
CA SER A 116 4.80 4.04 9.80
C SER A 116 5.83 4.88 9.03
N PHE A 117 6.56 5.74 9.74
CA PHE A 117 7.63 6.53 9.13
C PHE A 117 8.76 5.65 8.58
N LEU A 118 9.20 4.65 9.35
CA LEU A 118 10.25 3.71 8.92
C LEU A 118 9.81 2.88 7.71
N VAL A 119 8.56 2.42 7.67
CA VAL A 119 8.03 1.69 6.52
C VAL A 119 8.01 2.57 5.27
N ILE A 120 7.45 3.78 5.36
CA ILE A 120 7.39 4.72 4.23
C ILE A 120 8.80 5.10 3.76
N LEU A 121 9.71 5.35 4.68
CA LEU A 121 11.11 5.67 4.37
C LEU A 121 11.79 4.50 3.66
N SER A 122 11.63 3.27 4.16
CA SER A 122 12.21 2.06 3.56
C SER A 122 11.70 1.85 2.14
N VAL A 123 10.40 1.96 1.96
CA VAL A 123 9.76 1.83 0.65
C VAL A 123 10.25 2.92 -0.30
N SER A 124 10.33 4.18 0.16
CA SER A 124 10.84 5.30 -0.63
C SER A 124 12.32 5.14 -1.04
N LEU A 125 13.15 4.61 -0.14
CA LEU A 125 14.56 4.34 -0.43
C LEU A 125 14.72 3.22 -1.46
N ILE A 126 13.94 2.14 -1.34
CA ILE A 126 13.91 1.05 -2.32
C ILE A 126 13.47 1.59 -3.69
N ALA A 127 12.42 2.42 -3.73
CA ALA A 127 11.95 3.08 -4.94
C ALA A 127 13.03 3.87 -5.65
N ARG A 128 13.73 4.71 -4.91
CA ARG A 128 14.81 5.54 -5.46
C ARG A 128 15.96 4.71 -6.01
N ARG A 129 16.26 3.56 -5.38
CA ARG A 129 17.32 2.64 -5.87
C ARG A 129 16.88 1.93 -7.15
N THR A 130 15.63 1.52 -7.24
CA THR A 130 15.10 0.81 -8.41
C THR A 130 14.90 1.77 -9.60
N GLY A 131 14.37 2.97 -9.37
CA GLY A 131 14.20 3.99 -10.41
C GLY A 131 15.52 4.50 -11.00
N ARG A 132 16.62 4.53 -10.22
CA ARG A 132 17.95 4.91 -10.72
C ARG A 132 18.62 3.86 -11.60
N ARG A 133 18.14 2.63 -11.61
CA ARG A 133 18.67 1.55 -12.47
C ARG A 133 17.95 1.45 -13.82
N ALA A 134 16.85 2.20 -14.00
CA ALA A 134 16.05 2.19 -15.22
C ALA A 134 16.42 3.32 -16.22
N TYR A 135 17.42 4.13 -15.87
CA TYR A 135 18.08 5.12 -16.73
C TYR A 135 19.58 4.78 -16.80
#